data_c9d2689028ea39ff128255e8c8624876
#
_entry.id   c9d2689028ea39ff128255e8c8624876
#
_cell.length_a   1.000
_cell.length_b   1.000
_cell.length_c   1.000
_cell.angle_alpha   90.00
_cell.angle_beta   90.00
_cell.angle_gamma   90.00
#
_symmetry.space_group_name_H-M   'P 1'
#
loop_
_entity.id
_entity.type
_entity.pdbx_description
1 polymer ?
#
loop_
_entity_poly.entity_id
_entity_poly.type
_entity_poly.pdbx_seq_one_letter_code
_entity_poly.pdbx_strand_id
1 'polypeptide(L)'
;MKHHIFYILLSLSILSCDNSTKIRLTKLEGSPAYETAKLENKSINFDDKDYLFQFDVIDYELGKQTEKEFGFDLANSAKGQHIHFIVNNGPYSAFYSSEFNKKLEESNNVILAFLSRSYHESVKNPNAFFLTQIGEGKKIDLTKDFLFYSRPKGVYKGKDTEKLLLDFYLVNTNISPLGNKVKATIQDTEFIIDEWAPYYIEGLPKGEISIKLELIDQMGELIETPFNPSIRSVTLE
;
A
#
# COMPACT_ATOMS: atom_id res chain seq x y z
N MET A 1 18.56 40.62 -66.56
CA MET A 1 17.70 40.73 -65.36
C MET A 1 17.52 39.34 -64.71
N LYS A 2 18.18 39.06 -63.59
CA LYS A 2 18.07 37.75 -62.86
C LYS A 2 17.13 37.96 -61.73
N HIS A 3 15.98 37.24 -61.68
CA HIS A 3 15.03 37.25 -60.58
C HIS A 3 15.47 36.20 -59.57
N HIS A 4 15.83 36.66 -58.33
CA HIS A 4 16.03 35.78 -57.20
C HIS A 4 14.68 35.58 -56.47
N ILE A 5 14.16 34.36 -56.51
CA ILE A 5 12.99 33.95 -55.75
C ILE A 5 13.49 33.55 -54.36
N PHE A 6 13.03 34.28 -53.36
CA PHE A 6 13.34 34.03 -51.92
C PHE A 6 12.23 33.13 -51.35
N TYR A 7 12.56 31.87 -51.07
CA TYR A 7 11.65 30.94 -50.37
C TYR A 7 11.74 31.21 -48.86
N ILE A 8 10.67 31.76 -48.31
CA ILE A 8 10.49 31.84 -46.84
C ILE A 8 9.97 30.50 -46.36
N LEU A 9 10.83 29.75 -45.67
CA LEU A 9 10.44 28.51 -44.98
C LEU A 9 9.74 28.90 -43.66
N LEU A 10 8.39 28.78 -43.63
CA LEU A 10 7.60 29.01 -42.46
C LEU A 10 7.69 27.75 -41.58
N SER A 11 8.54 27.76 -40.54
CA SER A 11 8.61 26.68 -39.57
C SER A 11 7.39 26.75 -38.64
N LEU A 12 6.43 25.82 -38.82
CA LEU A 12 5.33 25.61 -37.87
C LEU A 12 5.90 24.94 -36.62
N SER A 13 6.10 25.70 -35.55
CA SER A 13 6.38 25.18 -34.22
C SER A 13 5.07 24.60 -33.67
N ILE A 14 4.95 23.26 -33.65
CA ILE A 14 3.86 22.58 -32.98
C ILE A 14 4.17 22.69 -31.49
N LEU A 15 3.52 23.63 -30.78
CA LEU A 15 3.45 23.66 -29.35
C LEU A 15 2.55 22.49 -28.94
N SER A 16 3.15 21.34 -28.65
CA SER A 16 2.47 20.25 -27.92
C SER A 16 2.21 20.75 -26.53
N CYS A 17 0.98 21.16 -26.24
CA CYS A 17 0.55 21.29 -24.86
C CYS A 17 0.50 19.88 -24.28
N ASP A 18 1.53 19.50 -23.53
CA ASP A 18 1.51 18.31 -22.69
C ASP A 18 0.51 18.55 -21.55
N ASN A 19 -0.72 18.12 -21.75
CA ASN A 19 -1.79 18.12 -20.74
C ASN A 19 -1.65 16.91 -19.81
N SER A 20 -0.45 16.42 -19.57
CA SER A 20 -0.23 15.38 -18.56
C SER A 20 -0.62 15.93 -17.19
N THR A 21 -1.67 15.38 -16.62
CA THR A 21 -2.06 15.70 -15.25
C THR A 21 -0.90 15.29 -14.34
N LYS A 22 -0.32 16.26 -13.61
CA LYS A 22 0.79 15.98 -12.71
C LYS A 22 0.35 15.01 -11.60
N ILE A 23 1.07 13.91 -11.43
CA ILE A 23 0.85 12.98 -10.33
C ILE A 23 1.08 13.71 -8.99
N ARG A 24 0.15 13.58 -8.07
CA ARG A 24 0.21 14.16 -6.72
C ARG A 24 0.00 13.08 -5.68
N LEU A 25 0.74 13.19 -4.59
CA LEU A 25 0.59 12.38 -3.39
C LEU A 25 0.19 13.30 -2.25
N THR A 26 -0.97 13.05 -1.65
CA THR A 26 -1.54 13.88 -0.58
C THR A 26 -1.83 13.01 0.64
N LYS A 27 -1.46 13.47 1.82
CA LYS A 27 -1.82 12.80 3.08
C LYS A 27 -3.33 12.77 3.24
N LEU A 28 -3.86 11.60 3.62
CA LEU A 28 -5.28 11.41 3.92
C LEU A 28 -5.50 11.74 5.40
N GLU A 29 -6.42 12.63 5.65
CA GLU A 29 -6.87 13.00 6.99
C GLU A 29 -8.35 12.68 7.17
N GLY A 30 -8.84 12.59 8.42
CA GLY A 30 -10.24 12.30 8.73
C GLY A 30 -10.58 10.81 8.82
N SER A 31 -9.58 9.97 9.01
CA SER A 31 -9.77 8.56 9.36
C SER A 31 -9.81 8.38 10.88
N PRO A 32 -10.73 7.57 11.42
CA PRO A 32 -10.75 7.29 12.87
C PRO A 32 -9.48 6.56 13.30
N ALA A 33 -8.87 6.97 14.41
CA ALA A 33 -7.55 6.48 14.81
C ALA A 33 -7.55 5.02 15.28
N TYR A 34 -8.59 4.56 15.99
CA TYR A 34 -8.66 3.21 16.61
C TYR A 34 -7.45 2.92 17.52
N GLU A 35 -7.12 3.84 18.42
CA GLU A 35 -5.91 3.78 19.25
C GLU A 35 -5.85 2.57 20.18
N THR A 36 -7.00 2.07 20.62
CA THR A 36 -7.12 0.91 21.52
C THR A 36 -7.33 -0.42 20.81
N ALA A 37 -7.52 -0.39 19.49
CA ALA A 37 -7.77 -1.59 18.70
C ALA A 37 -6.59 -2.56 18.75
N LYS A 38 -6.88 -3.87 18.91
CA LYS A 38 -5.84 -4.91 18.95
C LYS A 38 -6.19 -6.08 18.06
N LEU A 39 -5.15 -6.71 17.53
CA LEU A 39 -5.20 -7.97 16.82
C LEU A 39 -4.23 -8.95 17.50
N GLU A 40 -4.74 -9.86 18.31
CA GLU A 40 -3.93 -10.81 19.06
C GLU A 40 -4.09 -12.21 18.46
N ASN A 41 -2.98 -12.92 18.25
CA ASN A 41 -3.04 -14.31 17.79
C ASN A 41 -3.50 -15.21 18.92
N LYS A 42 -4.61 -15.93 18.70
CA LYS A 42 -5.13 -16.93 19.61
C LYS A 42 -4.57 -18.32 19.30
N SER A 43 -4.62 -18.73 18.04
CA SER A 43 -4.03 -19.98 17.59
C SER A 43 -3.78 -20.01 16.08
N ILE A 44 -2.83 -20.84 15.67
CA ILE A 44 -2.58 -21.21 14.29
C ILE A 44 -2.46 -22.73 14.24
N ASN A 45 -3.40 -23.39 13.60
CA ASN A 45 -3.46 -24.85 13.52
C ASN A 45 -3.38 -25.29 12.06
N PHE A 46 -2.51 -26.26 11.76
CA PHE A 46 -2.47 -26.88 10.45
C PHE A 46 -3.49 -28.03 10.41
N ASP A 47 -4.40 -27.99 9.42
CA ASP A 47 -5.43 -29.01 9.20
C ASP A 47 -5.32 -29.49 7.76
N ASP A 48 -4.65 -30.63 7.60
CA ASP A 48 -4.49 -31.41 6.36
C ASP A 48 -3.89 -30.63 5.17
N LYS A 49 -4.40 -29.46 4.83
CA LYS A 49 -4.02 -28.68 3.64
C LYS A 49 -3.89 -27.18 3.89
N ASP A 50 -4.60 -26.70 4.88
CA ASP A 50 -4.74 -25.28 5.18
C ASP A 50 -4.35 -24.99 6.62
N TYR A 51 -4.01 -23.74 6.88
CA TYR A 51 -3.82 -23.23 8.22
C TYR A 51 -5.11 -22.55 8.69
N LEU A 52 -5.63 -22.97 9.83
CA LEU A 52 -6.70 -22.27 10.54
C LEU A 52 -6.06 -21.20 11.41
N PHE A 53 -6.31 -19.94 11.09
CA PHE A 53 -5.92 -18.77 11.87
C PHE A 53 -7.08 -18.33 12.75
N GLN A 54 -6.82 -18.12 14.03
CA GLN A 54 -7.78 -17.58 14.99
C GLN A 54 -7.15 -16.38 15.70
N PHE A 55 -7.87 -15.26 15.69
CA PHE A 55 -7.45 -14.00 16.33
C PHE A 55 -8.48 -13.56 17.34
N ASP A 56 -8.02 -12.90 18.39
CA ASP A 56 -8.86 -12.06 19.23
C ASP A 56 -8.78 -10.62 18.70
N VAL A 57 -9.92 -10.05 18.35
CA VAL A 57 -10.06 -8.68 17.84
C VAL A 57 -10.71 -7.84 18.94
N ILE A 58 -9.98 -6.87 19.47
CA ILE A 58 -10.37 -6.09 20.64
C ILE A 58 -10.54 -4.63 20.21
N ASP A 59 -11.59 -3.97 20.70
CA ASP A 59 -11.94 -2.57 20.40
C ASP A 59 -12.01 -2.25 18.90
N TYR A 60 -12.39 -3.24 18.09
CA TYR A 60 -12.55 -3.12 16.64
C TYR A 60 -13.62 -4.09 16.15
N GLU A 61 -14.53 -3.62 15.30
CA GLU A 61 -15.66 -4.40 14.81
C GLU A 61 -15.45 -4.79 13.34
N LEU A 62 -15.18 -6.08 13.09
CA LEU A 62 -15.12 -6.60 11.73
C LEU A 62 -16.52 -6.57 11.08
N GLY A 63 -16.56 -6.28 9.77
CA GLY A 63 -17.83 -6.21 9.03
C GLY A 63 -18.56 -4.87 9.11
N LYS A 64 -18.16 -3.96 10.01
CA LYS A 64 -18.75 -2.62 10.12
C LYS A 64 -18.18 -1.68 9.04
N GLN A 65 -19.02 -0.81 8.47
CA GLN A 65 -18.54 0.29 7.63
C GLN A 65 -17.83 1.32 8.49
N THR A 66 -16.67 1.76 8.04
CA THR A 66 -15.90 2.79 8.74
C THR A 66 -16.50 4.16 8.47
N GLU A 67 -16.84 4.89 9.51
CA GLU A 67 -17.18 6.30 9.44
C GLU A 67 -15.92 7.11 9.10
N LYS A 68 -16.03 8.04 8.15
CA LYS A 68 -14.94 8.87 7.67
C LYS A 68 -15.34 10.34 7.66
N GLU A 69 -14.38 11.23 7.91
CA GLU A 69 -14.62 12.68 7.92
C GLU A 69 -14.19 13.37 6.62
N PHE A 70 -13.50 12.66 5.71
CA PHE A 70 -13.14 13.22 4.40
C PHE A 70 -14.27 13.10 3.37
N GLY A 71 -14.42 14.15 2.53
CA GLY A 71 -15.58 14.35 1.64
C GLY A 71 -15.48 13.73 0.26
N PHE A 72 -14.61 12.72 0.04
CA PHE A 72 -14.49 12.03 -1.24
C PHE A 72 -14.53 10.51 -1.08
N ASP A 73 -14.65 9.78 -2.19
CA ASP A 73 -14.69 8.34 -2.18
C ASP A 73 -13.33 7.73 -2.48
N LEU A 74 -13.01 6.66 -1.75
CA LEU A 74 -11.95 5.71 -2.04
C LEU A 74 -12.61 4.37 -2.32
N ALA A 75 -11.91 3.50 -3.07
CA ALA A 75 -12.36 2.13 -3.26
C ALA A 75 -12.66 1.49 -1.89
N ASN A 76 -13.90 1.06 -1.69
CA ASN A 76 -14.43 0.62 -0.40
C ASN A 76 -14.97 -0.80 -0.47
N SER A 77 -14.80 -1.56 0.59
CA SER A 77 -15.40 -2.87 0.75
C SER A 77 -16.84 -2.78 1.25
N ALA A 78 -17.80 -3.28 0.47
CA ALA A 78 -19.19 -3.39 0.92
C ALA A 78 -19.34 -4.30 2.16
N LYS A 79 -18.37 -5.18 2.42
CA LYS A 79 -18.34 -6.06 3.60
C LYS A 79 -17.77 -5.39 4.86
N GLY A 80 -17.31 -4.13 4.76
CA GLY A 80 -16.85 -3.34 5.90
C GLY A 80 -15.40 -3.60 6.33
N GLN A 81 -15.11 -3.29 7.58
CA GLN A 81 -13.82 -3.45 8.25
C GLN A 81 -13.37 -4.92 8.24
N HIS A 82 -12.07 -5.14 8.06
CA HIS A 82 -11.54 -6.48 7.84
C HIS A 82 -10.08 -6.59 8.27
N ILE A 83 -9.58 -7.83 8.31
CA ILE A 83 -8.17 -8.12 8.48
C ILE A 83 -7.53 -8.15 7.09
N HIS A 84 -6.48 -7.37 6.87
CA HIS A 84 -5.55 -7.59 5.78
C HIS A 84 -4.55 -8.66 6.18
N PHE A 85 -4.37 -9.66 5.34
CA PHE A 85 -3.46 -10.77 5.56
C PHE A 85 -2.49 -10.87 4.39
N ILE A 86 -1.24 -10.52 4.65
CA ILE A 86 -0.15 -10.47 3.67
C ILE A 86 0.77 -11.66 3.89
N VAL A 87 1.10 -12.38 2.83
CA VAL A 87 2.11 -13.44 2.83
C VAL A 87 3.28 -13.01 1.95
N ASN A 88 4.50 -13.07 2.49
CA ASN A 88 5.75 -12.75 1.78
C ASN A 88 5.71 -11.40 1.04
N ASN A 89 5.12 -10.39 1.68
CA ASN A 89 4.85 -9.09 1.08
C ASN A 89 4.10 -9.16 -0.26
N GLY A 90 3.35 -10.23 -0.52
CA GLY A 90 2.44 -10.38 -1.65
C GLY A 90 1.16 -9.52 -1.50
N PRO A 91 0.24 -9.53 -2.48
CA PRO A 91 -1.06 -8.87 -2.34
C PRO A 91 -1.86 -9.46 -1.18
N TYR A 92 -2.46 -8.60 -0.33
CA TYR A 92 -3.23 -9.07 0.82
C TYR A 92 -4.47 -9.87 0.41
N SER A 93 -4.87 -10.80 1.26
CA SER A 93 -6.22 -11.35 1.34
C SER A 93 -7.01 -10.59 2.40
N ALA A 94 -8.31 -10.34 2.16
CA ALA A 94 -9.19 -9.66 3.11
C ALA A 94 -10.05 -10.69 3.84
N PHE A 95 -10.03 -10.70 5.18
CA PHE A 95 -10.84 -11.56 6.01
C PHE A 95 -11.75 -10.75 6.92
N TYR A 96 -13.04 -11.08 6.90
CA TYR A 96 -14.10 -10.35 7.61
C TYR A 96 -14.55 -11.08 8.89
N SER A 97 -13.86 -12.17 9.22
CA SER A 97 -14.00 -12.94 10.45
C SER A 97 -12.64 -13.01 11.15
N SER A 98 -12.66 -13.12 12.47
CA SER A 98 -11.46 -13.36 13.28
C SER A 98 -10.94 -14.79 13.17
N GLU A 99 -11.71 -15.69 12.56
CA GLU A 99 -11.33 -17.07 12.27
C GLU A 99 -11.48 -17.35 10.77
N PHE A 100 -10.42 -17.90 10.17
CA PHE A 100 -10.42 -18.24 8.74
C PHE A 100 -9.34 -19.26 8.38
N ASN A 101 -9.59 -20.00 7.30
CA ASN A 101 -8.61 -20.89 6.70
C ASN A 101 -7.80 -20.15 5.63
N LYS A 102 -6.50 -20.46 5.56
CA LYS A 102 -5.61 -19.96 4.53
C LYS A 102 -4.61 -21.03 4.11
N LYS A 103 -4.61 -21.34 2.81
CA LYS A 103 -3.56 -22.14 2.21
C LYS A 103 -2.29 -21.31 2.06
N LEU A 104 -1.17 -21.86 2.50
CA LEU A 104 0.16 -21.28 2.30
C LEU A 104 0.88 -22.13 1.24
N GLU A 105 1.28 -21.47 0.15
CA GLU A 105 1.82 -22.16 -1.03
C GLU A 105 3.32 -22.45 -0.92
N GLU A 106 4.05 -21.65 -0.14
CA GLU A 106 5.50 -21.78 -0.03
C GLU A 106 5.91 -22.56 1.23
N SER A 107 7.09 -23.16 1.19
CA SER A 107 7.67 -23.85 2.34
C SER A 107 8.06 -22.90 3.47
N ASN A 108 8.11 -21.61 3.21
CA ASN A 108 8.48 -20.58 4.17
C ASN A 108 7.66 -19.31 3.92
N ASN A 109 6.88 -18.91 4.89
CA ASN A 109 5.93 -17.82 4.77
C ASN A 109 6.09 -16.82 5.90
N VAL A 110 6.47 -15.59 5.58
CA VAL A 110 6.37 -14.46 6.49
C VAL A 110 4.97 -13.87 6.36
N ILE A 111 4.27 -13.81 7.46
CA ILE A 111 2.86 -13.41 7.51
C ILE A 111 2.74 -12.14 8.33
N LEU A 112 2.15 -11.11 7.73
CA LEU A 112 1.66 -9.94 8.41
C LEU A 112 0.13 -9.91 8.32
N ALA A 113 -0.54 -9.90 9.47
CA ALA A 113 -1.96 -9.62 9.57
C ALA A 113 -2.17 -8.30 10.31
N PHE A 114 -3.09 -7.44 9.86
CA PHE A 114 -3.42 -6.19 10.55
C PHE A 114 -4.87 -5.77 10.32
N LEU A 115 -5.40 -4.97 11.22
CA LEU A 115 -6.75 -4.41 11.12
C LEU A 115 -6.81 -3.34 10.04
N SER A 116 -7.86 -3.38 9.22
CA SER A 116 -8.04 -2.51 8.08
C SER A 116 -9.46 -1.93 8.03
N ARG A 117 -9.56 -0.63 7.78
CA ARG A 117 -10.81 0.09 7.57
C ARG A 117 -11.54 -0.42 6.33
N SER A 118 -12.82 -0.13 6.21
CA SER A 118 -13.63 -0.58 5.07
C SER A 118 -13.08 -0.09 3.72
N TYR A 119 -12.46 1.07 3.67
CA TYR A 119 -11.76 1.62 2.49
C TYR A 119 -10.29 1.21 2.40
N HIS A 120 -9.93 0.12 3.08
CA HIS A 120 -8.64 -0.58 2.99
C HIS A 120 -7.41 0.15 3.58
N GLU A 121 -7.61 1.19 4.34
CA GLU A 121 -6.54 1.81 5.11
C GLU A 121 -6.21 0.99 6.35
N SER A 122 -4.93 0.74 6.60
CA SER A 122 -4.45 0.05 7.80
C SER A 122 -4.68 0.87 9.07
N VAL A 123 -5.04 0.20 10.17
CA VAL A 123 -5.00 0.80 11.51
C VAL A 123 -3.56 0.86 11.98
N LYS A 124 -3.03 2.08 12.12
CA LYS A 124 -1.62 2.34 12.41
C LYS A 124 -1.39 2.49 13.92
N ASN A 125 -1.52 1.40 14.66
CA ASN A 125 -1.14 1.34 16.06
C ASN A 125 -0.33 0.06 16.36
N PRO A 126 0.53 0.05 17.38
CA PRO A 126 1.47 -1.04 17.64
C PRO A 126 0.82 -2.35 18.08
N ASN A 127 -0.49 -2.35 18.39
CA ASN A 127 -1.22 -3.54 18.83
C ASN A 127 -2.20 -4.06 17.77
N ALA A 128 -2.35 -3.35 16.64
CA ALA A 128 -3.33 -3.68 15.60
C ALA A 128 -2.79 -4.65 14.54
N PHE A 129 -1.68 -5.31 14.81
CA PHE A 129 -1.07 -6.25 13.87
C PHE A 129 -0.51 -7.50 14.55
N PHE A 130 -0.25 -8.51 13.73
CA PHE A 130 0.44 -9.74 14.08
C PHE A 130 1.45 -10.08 12.98
N LEU A 131 2.71 -10.33 13.36
CA LEU A 131 3.78 -10.74 12.47
C LEU A 131 4.31 -12.11 12.90
N THR A 132 4.43 -13.05 11.96
CA THR A 132 5.00 -14.38 12.22
C THR A 132 5.63 -14.98 10.99
N GLN A 133 6.36 -16.07 11.18
CA GLN A 133 6.88 -16.91 10.10
C GLN A 133 6.43 -18.35 10.30
N ILE A 134 5.89 -18.96 9.23
CA ILE A 134 5.43 -20.35 9.20
C ILE A 134 6.17 -21.10 8.11
N GLY A 135 6.67 -22.28 8.43
CA GLY A 135 7.36 -23.19 7.52
C GLY A 135 8.76 -23.57 7.99
N GLU A 136 9.39 -24.49 7.24
CA GLU A 136 10.67 -25.09 7.57
C GLU A 136 11.88 -24.45 6.85
N GLY A 137 11.62 -23.46 5.99
CA GLY A 137 12.67 -22.76 5.24
C GLY A 137 13.56 -21.87 6.09
N LYS A 138 14.43 -21.09 5.42
CA LYS A 138 15.34 -20.16 6.08
C LYS A 138 14.61 -19.21 7.01
N LYS A 139 15.02 -19.18 8.27
CA LYS A 139 14.45 -18.23 9.24
C LYS A 139 14.86 -16.81 8.88
N ILE A 140 13.88 -15.94 8.87
CA ILE A 140 14.04 -14.49 8.72
C ILE A 140 14.04 -13.89 10.12
N ASP A 141 14.92 -12.94 10.35
CA ASP A 141 14.95 -12.20 11.61
C ASP A 141 13.77 -11.22 11.63
N LEU A 142 12.71 -11.59 12.36
CA LEU A 142 11.49 -10.80 12.51
C LEU A 142 11.67 -9.55 13.39
N THR A 143 12.84 -9.34 13.98
CA THR A 143 13.16 -8.12 14.74
C THR A 143 13.72 -7.00 13.86
N LYS A 144 14.04 -7.29 12.59
CA LYS A 144 14.46 -6.28 11.61
C LYS A 144 13.32 -5.34 11.23
N ASP A 145 13.70 -4.25 10.61
CA ASP A 145 12.76 -3.29 10.02
C ASP A 145 12.00 -3.92 8.85
N PHE A 146 10.71 -3.68 8.75
CA PHE A 146 9.90 -4.12 7.61
C PHE A 146 9.05 -2.99 7.05
N LEU A 147 8.99 -2.95 5.73
CA LEU A 147 8.03 -2.20 4.94
C LEU A 147 7.18 -3.19 4.14
N PHE A 148 5.90 -3.33 4.53
CA PHE A 148 4.94 -4.12 3.76
C PHE A 148 4.07 -3.22 2.90
N TYR A 149 3.96 -3.56 1.62
CA TYR A 149 3.11 -2.86 0.68
C TYR A 149 1.66 -3.37 0.81
N SER A 150 0.71 -2.49 1.16
CA SER A 150 -0.71 -2.82 1.31
C SER A 150 -1.54 -2.38 0.10
N ARG A 151 -1.54 -1.09 -0.23
CA ARG A 151 -2.35 -0.46 -1.29
C ARG A 151 -1.53 0.50 -2.15
N PRO A 152 -1.95 0.73 -3.44
CA PRO A 152 -3.08 0.12 -4.16
C PRO A 152 -2.76 -1.28 -4.69
N LYS A 153 -3.81 -2.05 -5.09
CA LYS A 153 -3.65 -3.37 -5.72
C LYS A 153 -4.77 -3.67 -6.73
N GLY A 154 -4.46 -4.46 -7.76
CA GLY A 154 -5.44 -4.96 -8.72
C GLY A 154 -5.89 -3.93 -9.73
N VAL A 155 -7.18 -3.94 -10.07
CA VAL A 155 -7.78 -3.11 -11.13
C VAL A 155 -8.75 -2.11 -10.51
N TYR A 156 -8.68 -0.86 -10.94
CA TYR A 156 -9.57 0.22 -10.55
C TYR A 156 -10.35 0.70 -11.78
N LYS A 157 -11.64 1.01 -11.59
CA LYS A 157 -12.55 1.41 -12.67
C LYS A 157 -13.36 2.65 -12.29
N GLY A 158 -13.70 3.46 -13.30
CA GLY A 158 -14.55 4.61 -13.13
C GLY A 158 -14.04 5.58 -12.07
N LYS A 159 -14.86 5.96 -11.09
CA LYS A 159 -14.50 6.92 -10.04
C LYS A 159 -13.35 6.43 -9.13
N ASP A 160 -13.19 5.13 -8.95
CA ASP A 160 -12.12 4.59 -8.13
C ASP A 160 -10.73 4.85 -8.72
N THR A 161 -10.64 5.31 -9.99
CA THR A 161 -9.38 5.70 -10.63
C THR A 161 -8.94 7.13 -10.31
N GLU A 162 -9.83 7.96 -9.77
CA GLU A 162 -9.54 9.39 -9.52
C GLU A 162 -8.60 9.58 -8.33
N LYS A 163 -8.80 8.78 -7.28
CA LYS A 163 -7.99 8.82 -6.05
C LYS A 163 -7.69 7.40 -5.59
N LEU A 164 -6.42 7.01 -5.67
CA LEU A 164 -5.97 5.70 -5.19
C LEU A 164 -5.34 5.83 -3.81
N LEU A 165 -5.83 5.04 -2.85
CA LEU A 165 -5.19 4.95 -1.55
C LEU A 165 -3.79 4.34 -1.70
N LEU A 166 -2.75 5.05 -1.24
CA LEU A 166 -1.43 4.52 -0.97
C LEU A 166 -1.32 4.22 0.52
N ASP A 167 -1.21 2.95 0.85
CA ASP A 167 -1.08 2.47 2.23
C ASP A 167 0.00 1.40 2.32
N PHE A 168 0.81 1.50 3.36
CA PHE A 168 1.88 0.56 3.68
C PHE A 168 1.91 0.35 5.20
N TYR A 169 2.47 -0.79 5.62
CA TYR A 169 2.61 -1.12 7.03
C TYR A 169 4.09 -1.19 7.41
N LEU A 170 4.45 -0.48 8.48
CA LEU A 170 5.79 -0.49 9.05
C LEU A 170 5.79 -1.38 10.30
N VAL A 171 6.81 -2.23 10.42
CA VAL A 171 7.03 -3.04 11.63
C VAL A 171 8.47 -2.86 12.08
N ASN A 172 8.69 -2.68 13.38
CA ASN A 172 9.97 -2.46 14.05
C ASN A 172 10.74 -1.20 13.61
N THR A 173 10.13 -0.33 12.83
CA THR A 173 10.74 0.91 12.38
C THR A 173 9.76 2.07 12.44
N ASN A 174 10.30 3.28 12.55
CA ASN A 174 9.56 4.53 12.46
C ASN A 174 10.19 5.41 11.38
N ILE A 175 9.37 6.20 10.72
CA ILE A 175 9.81 7.22 9.77
C ILE A 175 9.60 8.61 10.34
N SER A 176 10.49 9.53 10.01
CA SER A 176 10.42 10.92 10.47
C SER A 176 11.25 11.84 9.57
N PRO A 177 11.07 13.18 9.63
CA PRO A 177 11.87 14.12 8.85
C PRO A 177 13.39 13.98 9.03
N LEU A 178 13.84 13.61 10.23
CA LEU A 178 15.27 13.45 10.57
C LEU A 178 15.74 11.99 10.63
N GLY A 179 14.84 11.02 10.46
CA GLY A 179 15.14 9.59 10.53
C GLY A 179 14.93 8.89 9.20
N ASN A 180 14.57 7.60 9.29
CA ASN A 180 14.18 6.80 8.14
C ASN A 180 12.99 7.41 7.41
N LYS A 181 12.83 7.11 6.13
CA LYS A 181 11.75 7.57 5.27
C LYS A 181 11.28 6.45 4.36
N VAL A 182 10.12 6.64 3.76
CA VAL A 182 9.68 5.81 2.63
C VAL A 182 9.77 6.64 1.36
N LYS A 183 10.56 6.17 0.40
CA LYS A 183 10.56 6.73 -0.95
C LYS A 183 9.53 5.97 -1.78
N ALA A 184 8.53 6.68 -2.28
CA ALA A 184 7.52 6.16 -3.18
C ALA A 184 7.82 6.66 -4.60
N THR A 185 8.12 5.73 -5.53
CA THR A 185 8.23 6.04 -6.95
C THR A 185 6.96 5.57 -7.64
N ILE A 186 6.17 6.51 -8.18
CA ILE A 186 4.90 6.27 -8.86
C ILE A 186 5.10 6.63 -10.32
N GLN A 187 5.11 5.62 -11.19
CA GLN A 187 5.66 5.78 -12.55
C GLN A 187 7.08 6.36 -12.44
N ASP A 188 7.32 7.52 -13.04
CA ASP A 188 8.61 8.20 -13.01
C ASP A 188 8.70 9.34 -11.98
N THR A 189 7.69 9.46 -11.09
CA THR A 189 7.62 10.54 -10.10
C THR A 189 7.98 10.03 -8.72
N GLU A 190 8.96 10.65 -8.07
CA GLU A 190 9.41 10.29 -6.73
C GLU A 190 8.78 11.19 -5.66
N PHE A 191 8.41 10.58 -4.54
CA PHE A 191 7.90 11.24 -3.34
C PHE A 191 8.65 10.72 -2.12
N ILE A 192 9.03 11.61 -1.21
CA ILE A 192 9.61 11.26 0.09
C ILE A 192 8.52 11.39 1.15
N ILE A 193 8.28 10.29 1.85
CA ILE A 193 7.29 10.18 2.92
C ILE A 193 8.04 10.03 4.24
N ASP A 194 7.83 10.96 5.14
CA ASP A 194 8.48 11.03 6.45
C ASP A 194 7.50 10.95 7.64
N GLU A 195 6.23 10.66 7.34
CA GLU A 195 5.19 10.40 8.31
C GLU A 195 4.46 9.10 7.97
N TRP A 196 4.32 8.18 8.93
CA TRP A 196 3.57 6.94 8.72
C TRP A 196 2.07 7.21 8.81
N ALA A 197 1.53 7.66 7.70
CA ALA A 197 0.12 8.00 7.48
C ALA A 197 -0.41 7.34 6.21
N PRO A 198 -1.72 7.30 5.99
CA PRO A 198 -2.30 6.98 4.69
C PRO A 198 -2.14 8.18 3.75
N TYR A 199 -2.00 7.89 2.46
CA TYR A 199 -1.93 8.89 1.41
C TYR A 199 -2.91 8.53 0.28
N TYR A 200 -3.27 9.49 -0.55
CA TYR A 200 -3.94 9.19 -1.81
C TYR A 200 -3.19 9.80 -2.98
N ILE A 201 -3.23 9.07 -4.09
CA ILE A 201 -2.57 9.42 -5.35
C ILE A 201 -3.62 9.95 -6.31
N GLU A 202 -3.36 11.10 -6.94
CA GLU A 202 -4.19 11.72 -7.97
C GLU A 202 -3.38 11.98 -9.24
N GLY A 203 -4.08 12.15 -10.37
CA GLY A 203 -3.45 12.52 -11.63
C GLY A 203 -2.78 11.36 -12.34
N LEU A 204 -3.13 10.12 -11.99
CA LEU A 204 -2.62 8.93 -12.67
C LEU A 204 -3.25 8.80 -14.07
N PRO A 205 -2.46 8.43 -15.12
CA PRO A 205 -3.01 8.07 -16.41
C PRO A 205 -3.76 6.74 -16.35
N LYS A 206 -4.60 6.48 -17.36
CA LYS A 206 -5.17 5.15 -17.59
C LYS A 206 -4.09 4.16 -18.02
N GLY A 207 -4.32 2.88 -17.77
CA GLY A 207 -3.42 1.79 -18.09
C GLY A 207 -2.69 1.22 -16.88
N GLU A 208 -1.54 0.62 -17.12
CA GLU A 208 -0.72 0.03 -16.06
C GLU A 208 0.12 1.10 -15.35
N ILE A 209 0.05 1.11 -14.03
CA ILE A 209 0.76 2.02 -13.15
C ILE A 209 1.73 1.20 -12.29
N SER A 210 3.02 1.51 -12.38
CA SER A 210 4.05 0.95 -11.52
C SER A 210 4.22 1.80 -10.27
N ILE A 211 4.29 1.15 -9.11
CA ILE A 211 4.54 1.80 -7.82
C ILE A 211 5.61 1.01 -7.09
N LYS A 212 6.71 1.70 -6.73
CA LYS A 212 7.80 1.16 -5.93
C LYS A 212 7.85 1.89 -4.58
N LEU A 213 7.95 1.13 -3.50
CA LEU A 213 8.20 1.63 -2.16
C LEU A 213 9.57 1.14 -1.68
N GLU A 214 10.36 2.06 -1.13
CA GLU A 214 11.69 1.83 -0.60
C GLU A 214 11.77 2.41 0.81
N LEU A 215 12.10 1.57 1.80
CA LEU A 215 12.51 2.06 3.11
C LEU A 215 13.96 2.51 3.01
N ILE A 216 14.21 3.78 3.27
CA ILE A 216 15.52 4.42 3.17
C ILE A 216 15.91 5.04 4.50
N ASP A 217 17.19 5.14 4.77
CA ASP A 217 17.73 5.79 5.95
C ASP A 217 17.72 7.34 5.84
N GLN A 218 18.23 8.01 6.86
CA GLN A 218 18.33 9.47 6.89
C GLN A 218 19.22 10.06 5.78
N MET A 219 20.12 9.26 5.20
CA MET A 219 21.02 9.66 4.11
C MET A 219 20.42 9.39 2.73
N GLY A 220 19.26 8.72 2.68
CA GLY A 220 18.59 8.32 1.44
C GLY A 220 19.05 6.97 0.90
N GLU A 221 19.86 6.21 1.65
CA GLU A 221 20.34 4.91 1.26
C GLU A 221 19.31 3.81 1.57
N LEU A 222 19.23 2.79 0.71
CA LEU A 222 18.29 1.69 0.89
C LEU A 222 18.63 0.89 2.15
N ILE A 223 17.67 0.72 3.05
CA ILE A 223 17.82 -0.14 4.23
C ILE A 223 17.74 -1.60 3.78
N GLU A 224 18.80 -2.38 4.04
CA GLU A 224 18.86 -3.81 3.72
C GLU A 224 18.00 -4.62 4.70
N THR A 225 16.76 -4.89 4.29
CA THR A 225 15.79 -5.65 5.08
C THR A 225 14.89 -6.50 4.17
N PRO A 226 14.23 -7.56 4.68
CA PRO A 226 13.35 -8.39 3.86
C PRO A 226 12.26 -7.56 3.17
N PHE A 227 12.00 -7.90 1.90
CA PHE A 227 10.97 -7.27 1.05
C PHE A 227 11.19 -5.80 0.70
N ASN A 228 12.38 -5.26 0.91
CA ASN A 228 12.74 -3.90 0.54
C ASN A 228 13.79 -3.91 -0.60
N PRO A 229 13.52 -3.31 -1.76
CA PRO A 229 12.31 -2.56 -2.12
C PRO A 229 11.10 -3.45 -2.45
N SER A 230 9.90 -2.86 -2.45
CA SER A 230 8.66 -3.49 -2.88
C SER A 230 8.10 -2.83 -4.12
N ILE A 231 7.83 -3.61 -5.17
CA ILE A 231 7.31 -3.10 -6.45
C ILE A 231 5.98 -3.77 -6.75
N ARG A 232 4.99 -2.98 -7.20
CA ARG A 232 3.68 -3.46 -7.63
C ARG A 232 3.19 -2.72 -8.86
N SER A 233 2.43 -3.44 -9.70
CA SER A 233 1.63 -2.85 -10.77
C SER A 233 0.15 -2.89 -10.42
N VAL A 234 -0.57 -1.85 -10.80
CA VAL A 234 -2.03 -1.76 -10.76
C VAL A 234 -2.55 -1.25 -12.09
N THR A 235 -3.80 -1.54 -12.42
CA THR A 235 -4.40 -1.15 -13.69
C THR A 235 -5.55 -0.17 -13.46
N LEU A 236 -5.59 0.93 -14.20
CA LEU A 236 -6.68 1.92 -14.23
C LEU A 236 -7.44 1.81 -15.55
N GLU A 237 -8.75 1.50 -15.50
CA GLU A 237 -9.63 1.35 -16.67
C GLU A 237 -10.69 2.46 -16.80
#